data_d7351d7f4ceb9f24f27a4faa6ad87f86
#
_entry.id   d7351d7f4ceb9f24f27a4faa6ad87f86
#
_cell.length_a   1.000
_cell.length_b   1.000
_cell.length_c   1.000
_cell.angle_alpha   90.00
_cell.angle_beta   90.00
_cell.angle_gamma   90.00
#
_symmetry.space_group_name_H-M   'P 1'
#
loop_
_entity.id
_entity.type
_entity.pdbx_description
1 polymer ?
#
loop_
_entity_poly.entity_id
_entity_poly.type
_entity_poly.pdbx_seq_one_letter_code
_entity_poly.pdbx_strand_id
1 'polypeptide(L)'
;MARNHENYDEGRGATIKALMESEETTMLSSKEEEYELIEIAQNGDEPYREEARNKLITSNLRLVAKVATNYSRFSSVPWEDIYQQGILGLYTAITKFDTSTGNRFSTYATWWIRQNCSKEANSNGLLRIPTKMKDIYTSYVKLRSQYMQEFGVEPTLGEMAAQIGVTENRLKNCIHYGQEVIYLDSNTKDKSGQGTRFSESATTIGDLLEDNTTPSAIDVVHQQQVKEELARAMATLTEKELYVFQNLYDAKQKQKGIKTRMVAEGVGKNLAEITRIYNNAVAKLRTYIGENPLEID
;
A
#
# COMPACT_ATOMS: atom_id res chain seq x y z
N MET A 1 20.18 -5.84 3.01
CA MET A 1 19.17 -6.84 2.58
C MET A 1 19.74 -8.12 1.97
N ALA A 2 20.91 -8.13 1.33
CA ALA A 2 21.49 -9.34 0.70
C ALA A 2 21.80 -10.50 1.68
N ARG A 3 22.24 -10.23 2.91
CA ARG A 3 22.61 -11.30 3.88
C ARG A 3 21.43 -11.97 4.59
N ASN A 4 20.25 -11.36 4.66
CA ASN A 4 19.05 -12.07 5.14
C ASN A 4 18.50 -13.01 4.07
N HIS A 5 18.76 -12.75 2.79
CA HIS A 5 18.44 -13.67 1.69
C HIS A 5 19.31 -14.91 1.69
N GLU A 6 20.61 -14.81 2.01
CA GLU A 6 21.52 -15.97 2.02
C GLU A 6 21.17 -16.97 3.12
N ASN A 7 20.89 -16.52 4.35
CA ASN A 7 20.45 -17.42 5.44
C ASN A 7 19.05 -18.01 5.22
N TYR A 8 18.16 -17.29 4.52
CA TYR A 8 16.85 -17.81 4.12
C TYR A 8 16.98 -18.82 2.98
N ASP A 9 17.93 -18.66 2.06
CA ASP A 9 18.15 -19.58 0.96
C ASP A 9 18.80 -20.91 1.42
N GLU A 10 19.67 -20.89 2.41
CA GLU A 10 20.24 -22.11 2.99
C GLU A 10 19.19 -22.95 3.74
N GLY A 11 18.32 -22.32 4.54
CA GLY A 11 17.20 -23.00 5.19
C GLY A 11 16.19 -23.57 4.20
N ARG A 12 15.85 -22.81 3.16
CA ARG A 12 14.97 -23.24 2.05
C ARG A 12 15.52 -24.46 1.32
N GLY A 13 16.81 -24.42 1.00
CA GLY A 13 17.50 -25.52 0.32
C GLY A 13 17.41 -26.83 1.11
N ALA A 14 17.59 -26.76 2.43
CA ALA A 14 17.53 -27.94 3.31
C ALA A 14 16.09 -28.50 3.40
N THR A 15 15.09 -27.64 3.56
CA THR A 15 13.67 -28.07 3.65
C THR A 15 13.18 -28.66 2.33
N ILE A 16 13.51 -28.06 1.20
CA ILE A 16 13.16 -28.57 -0.14
C ILE A 16 13.87 -29.92 -0.37
N LYS A 17 15.13 -30.02 0.01
CA LYS A 17 15.90 -31.23 -0.15
C LYS A 17 15.35 -32.36 0.72
N ALA A 18 15.04 -32.09 1.99
CA ALA A 18 14.41 -33.06 2.91
C ALA A 18 13.04 -33.53 2.38
N LEU A 19 12.20 -32.63 1.84
CA LEU A 19 10.92 -32.97 1.20
C LEU A 19 11.08 -33.82 -0.07
N MET A 20 12.14 -33.57 -0.84
CA MET A 20 12.43 -34.36 -2.05
C MET A 20 13.04 -35.71 -1.76
N GLU A 21 13.69 -35.88 -0.61
CA GLU A 21 14.33 -37.10 -0.17
C GLU A 21 13.43 -37.96 0.75
N SER A 22 12.30 -37.41 1.25
CA SER A 22 11.37 -38.16 2.10
C SER A 22 10.76 -39.33 1.32
N GLU A 23 10.83 -40.55 1.90
CA GLU A 23 10.28 -41.78 1.32
C GLU A 23 8.75 -41.79 1.17
N GLU A 24 8.07 -40.81 1.80
CA GLU A 24 6.61 -40.62 1.72
C GLU A 24 6.13 -40.15 0.36
N THR A 25 7.03 -39.62 -0.51
CA THR A 25 6.67 -39.23 -1.88
C THR A 25 6.74 -40.44 -2.83
N THR A 26 5.87 -41.40 -2.62
CA THR A 26 5.70 -42.52 -3.56
C THR A 26 5.10 -42.01 -4.87
N MET A 27 5.89 -41.99 -5.94
CA MET A 27 5.40 -41.61 -7.26
C MET A 27 4.38 -42.67 -7.73
N LEU A 28 3.23 -42.23 -8.14
CA LEU A 28 2.27 -43.08 -8.83
C LEU A 28 2.86 -43.51 -10.18
N SER A 29 2.93 -44.84 -10.39
CA SER A 29 3.68 -45.42 -11.50
C SER A 29 2.90 -45.39 -12.81
N SER A 30 1.57 -45.47 -12.75
CA SER A 30 0.73 -45.52 -13.96
C SER A 30 -0.34 -44.45 -13.99
N LYS A 31 -0.80 -44.16 -15.20
CA LYS A 31 -1.87 -43.19 -15.45
C LYS A 31 -3.22 -43.74 -15.01
N GLU A 32 -3.40 -45.02 -15.12
CA GLU A 32 -4.58 -45.74 -14.72
C GLU A 32 -4.78 -45.66 -13.19
N GLU A 33 -3.73 -45.86 -12.42
CA GLU A 33 -3.74 -45.66 -10.97
C GLU A 33 -4.09 -44.21 -10.56
N GLU A 34 -3.54 -43.24 -11.28
CA GLU A 34 -3.91 -41.82 -11.05
C GLU A 34 -5.41 -41.61 -11.22
N TYR A 35 -6.01 -42.19 -12.26
CA TYR A 35 -7.43 -42.00 -12.58
C TYR A 35 -8.35 -42.70 -11.57
N GLU A 36 -8.04 -43.93 -11.20
CA GLU A 36 -8.77 -44.70 -10.18
C GLU A 36 -8.78 -43.94 -8.83
N LEU A 37 -7.60 -43.43 -8.41
CA LEU A 37 -7.50 -42.67 -7.18
C LEU A 37 -8.28 -41.35 -7.25
N ILE A 38 -8.28 -40.67 -8.38
CA ILE A 38 -9.04 -39.42 -8.57
C ILE A 38 -10.55 -39.72 -8.52
N GLU A 39 -11.00 -40.79 -9.12
CA GLU A 39 -12.39 -41.17 -9.10
C GLU A 39 -12.87 -41.52 -7.67
N ILE A 40 -12.07 -42.28 -6.90
CA ILE A 40 -12.33 -42.54 -5.49
C ILE A 40 -12.29 -41.23 -4.68
N ALA A 41 -11.33 -40.32 -4.93
CA ALA A 41 -11.19 -39.06 -4.24
C ALA A 41 -12.35 -38.07 -4.49
N GLN A 42 -13.02 -38.18 -5.64
CA GLN A 42 -14.19 -37.37 -5.99
C GLN A 42 -15.50 -37.98 -5.54
N ASN A 43 -15.72 -39.26 -5.81
CA ASN A 43 -17.03 -39.93 -5.73
C ASN A 43 -17.08 -41.06 -4.68
N GLY A 44 -15.94 -41.43 -4.07
CA GLY A 44 -15.85 -42.53 -3.09
C GLY A 44 -16.53 -42.20 -1.76
N ASP A 45 -16.77 -43.23 -0.96
CA ASP A 45 -17.28 -43.08 0.40
C ASP A 45 -16.15 -42.79 1.39
N GLU A 46 -16.47 -42.09 2.48
CA GLU A 46 -15.57 -41.92 3.60
C GLU A 46 -15.39 -43.31 4.33
N PRO A 47 -14.17 -43.72 4.74
CA PRO A 47 -12.91 -42.95 4.78
C PRO A 47 -12.03 -43.07 3.52
N TYR A 48 -12.38 -43.92 2.55
CA TYR A 48 -11.56 -44.18 1.35
C TYR A 48 -11.31 -42.92 0.50
N ARG A 49 -12.27 -42.04 0.49
CA ARG A 49 -12.15 -40.75 -0.22
C ARG A 49 -11.04 -39.87 0.33
N GLU A 50 -10.92 -39.81 1.65
CA GLU A 50 -9.88 -39.06 2.32
C GLU A 50 -8.49 -39.67 2.13
N GLU A 51 -8.41 -41.00 2.22
CA GLU A 51 -7.16 -41.74 1.97
C GLU A 51 -6.66 -41.55 0.53
N ALA A 52 -7.58 -41.64 -0.45
CA ALA A 52 -7.22 -41.42 -1.85
C ALA A 52 -6.73 -39.98 -2.11
N ARG A 53 -7.39 -38.96 -1.50
CA ARG A 53 -6.94 -37.57 -1.55
C ARG A 53 -5.56 -37.38 -0.96
N ASN A 54 -5.31 -37.92 0.22
CA ASN A 54 -4.03 -37.82 0.89
C ASN A 54 -2.93 -38.51 0.06
N LYS A 55 -3.19 -39.68 -0.52
CA LYS A 55 -2.26 -40.38 -1.41
C LYS A 55 -1.96 -39.58 -2.67
N LEU A 56 -2.97 -38.94 -3.30
CA LEU A 56 -2.77 -38.07 -4.45
C LEU A 56 -1.97 -36.82 -4.11
N ILE A 57 -2.21 -36.21 -2.95
CA ILE A 57 -1.47 -35.04 -2.50
C ILE A 57 -0.01 -35.40 -2.24
N THR A 58 0.25 -36.44 -1.44
CA THR A 58 1.62 -36.85 -1.07
C THR A 58 2.45 -37.22 -2.30
N SER A 59 1.86 -37.95 -3.27
CA SER A 59 2.54 -38.31 -4.51
C SER A 59 2.91 -37.13 -5.41
N ASN A 60 2.22 -35.99 -5.27
CA ASN A 60 2.44 -34.78 -6.09
C ASN A 60 3.12 -33.64 -5.35
N LEU A 61 3.56 -33.79 -4.10
CA LEU A 61 4.24 -32.74 -3.32
C LEU A 61 5.48 -32.18 -4.01
N ARG A 62 6.24 -33.02 -4.71
CA ARG A 62 7.42 -32.60 -5.49
C ARG A 62 7.07 -31.64 -6.63
N LEU A 63 5.92 -31.85 -7.27
CA LEU A 63 5.42 -30.94 -8.31
C LEU A 63 5.09 -29.58 -7.71
N VAL A 64 4.40 -29.56 -6.56
CA VAL A 64 4.08 -28.34 -5.83
C VAL A 64 5.35 -27.60 -5.42
N ALA A 65 6.33 -28.29 -4.82
CA ALA A 65 7.60 -27.73 -4.39
C ALA A 65 8.36 -27.05 -5.55
N LYS A 66 8.42 -27.70 -6.72
CA LYS A 66 9.05 -27.17 -7.93
C LYS A 66 8.38 -25.87 -8.39
N VAL A 67 7.06 -25.81 -8.37
CA VAL A 67 6.32 -24.60 -8.77
C VAL A 67 6.48 -23.49 -7.72
N ALA A 68 6.31 -23.81 -6.41
CA ALA A 68 6.45 -22.85 -5.32
C ALA A 68 7.83 -22.19 -5.30
N THR A 69 8.89 -22.94 -5.53
CA THR A 69 10.28 -22.43 -5.61
C THR A 69 10.45 -21.37 -6.69
N ASN A 70 9.77 -21.51 -7.83
CA ASN A 70 9.86 -20.51 -8.88
C ASN A 70 9.22 -19.17 -8.47
N TYR A 71 8.12 -19.20 -7.72
CA TYR A 71 7.44 -17.99 -7.24
C TYR A 71 8.12 -17.34 -6.04
N SER A 72 8.73 -18.14 -5.15
CA SER A 72 9.42 -17.60 -3.97
C SER A 72 10.67 -16.78 -4.29
N ARG A 73 11.29 -16.99 -5.45
CA ARG A 73 12.46 -16.21 -5.90
C ARG A 73 12.17 -14.73 -6.14
N PHE A 74 10.94 -14.42 -6.50
CA PHE A 74 10.51 -13.06 -6.87
C PHE A 74 9.50 -12.47 -5.88
N SER A 75 9.32 -13.11 -4.72
CA SER A 75 8.37 -12.70 -3.70
C SER A 75 9.07 -12.55 -2.35
N SER A 76 8.61 -11.60 -1.54
CA SER A 76 9.01 -11.45 -0.13
C SER A 76 8.29 -12.44 0.80
N VAL A 77 7.36 -13.23 0.27
CA VAL A 77 6.58 -14.23 1.00
C VAL A 77 7.47 -15.43 1.35
N PRO A 78 7.38 -15.97 2.57
CA PRO A 78 8.05 -17.21 2.92
C PRO A 78 7.69 -18.35 1.94
N TRP A 79 8.67 -19.19 1.61
CA TRP A 79 8.47 -20.30 0.67
C TRP A 79 7.38 -21.26 1.17
N GLU A 80 7.34 -21.49 2.47
CA GLU A 80 6.41 -22.37 3.16
C GLU A 80 4.95 -21.95 2.92
N ASP A 81 4.67 -20.64 2.94
CA ASP A 81 3.32 -20.12 2.71
C ASP A 81 2.90 -20.32 1.24
N ILE A 82 3.80 -20.03 0.30
CA ILE A 82 3.56 -20.27 -1.13
C ILE A 82 3.35 -21.77 -1.40
N TYR A 83 4.12 -22.62 -0.72
CA TYR A 83 4.02 -24.07 -0.84
C TYR A 83 2.68 -24.59 -0.33
N GLN A 84 2.23 -24.16 0.84
CA GLN A 84 0.91 -24.50 1.39
C GLN A 84 -0.23 -24.06 0.49
N GLN A 85 -0.14 -22.87 -0.06
CA GLN A 85 -1.12 -22.41 -1.07
C GLN A 85 -1.07 -23.24 -2.35
N GLY A 86 0.09 -23.69 -2.74
CA GLY A 86 0.24 -24.65 -3.85
C GLY A 86 -0.48 -25.97 -3.58
N ILE A 87 -0.43 -26.50 -2.35
CA ILE A 87 -1.16 -27.71 -1.94
C ILE A 87 -2.67 -27.48 -2.03
N LEU A 88 -3.18 -26.32 -1.61
CA LEU A 88 -4.61 -25.97 -1.80
C LEU A 88 -5.00 -25.91 -3.28
N GLY A 89 -4.08 -25.44 -4.14
CA GLY A 89 -4.24 -25.49 -5.58
C GLY A 89 -4.34 -26.92 -6.10
N LEU A 90 -3.48 -27.83 -5.62
CA LEU A 90 -3.50 -29.24 -5.96
C LEU A 90 -4.80 -29.91 -5.51
N TYR A 91 -5.28 -29.61 -4.29
CA TYR A 91 -6.56 -30.10 -3.80
C TYR A 91 -7.74 -29.66 -4.71
N THR A 92 -7.71 -28.41 -5.14
CA THR A 92 -8.72 -27.89 -6.09
C THR A 92 -8.64 -28.60 -7.45
N ALA A 93 -7.43 -28.95 -7.89
CA ALA A 93 -7.24 -29.71 -9.13
C ALA A 93 -7.83 -31.12 -9.01
N ILE A 94 -7.61 -31.84 -7.89
CA ILE A 94 -8.17 -33.18 -7.63
C ILE A 94 -9.70 -33.15 -7.73
N THR A 95 -10.34 -32.15 -7.12
CA THR A 95 -11.82 -32.07 -7.10
C THR A 95 -12.44 -31.70 -8.46
N LYS A 96 -11.68 -31.08 -9.35
CA LYS A 96 -12.21 -30.56 -10.64
C LYS A 96 -11.67 -31.28 -11.87
N PHE A 97 -10.79 -32.24 -11.70
CA PHE A 97 -10.20 -32.95 -12.82
C PHE A 97 -11.23 -33.88 -13.47
N ASP A 98 -11.28 -33.86 -14.80
CA ASP A 98 -12.12 -34.76 -15.59
C ASP A 98 -11.23 -35.85 -16.24
N THR A 99 -11.44 -37.08 -15.82
CA THR A 99 -10.70 -38.27 -16.31
C THR A 99 -11.02 -38.59 -17.76
N SER A 100 -12.20 -38.16 -18.27
CA SER A 100 -12.63 -38.43 -19.65
C SER A 100 -11.78 -37.75 -20.72
N THR A 101 -11.09 -36.66 -20.35
CA THR A 101 -10.26 -35.86 -21.28
C THR A 101 -8.98 -36.56 -21.74
N GLY A 102 -8.60 -37.66 -21.11
CA GLY A 102 -7.39 -38.40 -21.46
C GLY A 102 -6.07 -37.72 -21.18
N ASN A 103 -6.06 -36.52 -20.57
CA ASN A 103 -4.86 -35.75 -20.23
C ASN A 103 -4.25 -36.21 -18.90
N ARG A 104 -2.92 -36.07 -18.74
CA ARG A 104 -2.28 -36.35 -17.46
C ARG A 104 -2.72 -35.36 -16.37
N PHE A 105 -3.01 -35.88 -15.19
CA PHE A 105 -3.39 -35.06 -14.04
C PHE A 105 -2.35 -33.97 -13.71
N SER A 106 -1.05 -34.29 -13.76
CA SER A 106 0.02 -33.36 -13.50
C SER A 106 -0.02 -32.10 -14.40
N THR A 107 -0.45 -32.23 -15.66
CA THR A 107 -0.58 -31.10 -16.58
C THR A 107 -1.69 -30.16 -16.15
N TYR A 108 -2.84 -30.69 -15.75
CA TYR A 108 -3.97 -29.92 -15.24
C TYR A 108 -3.68 -29.32 -13.87
N ALA A 109 -3.12 -30.10 -12.95
CA ALA A 109 -2.78 -29.68 -11.60
C ALA A 109 -1.78 -28.51 -11.59
N THR A 110 -0.79 -28.53 -12.50
CA THR A 110 0.21 -27.45 -12.61
C THR A 110 -0.44 -26.09 -12.79
N TRP A 111 -1.56 -25.99 -13.52
CA TRP A 111 -2.26 -24.75 -13.74
C TRP A 111 -2.88 -24.19 -12.45
N TRP A 112 -3.56 -25.04 -11.67
CA TRP A 112 -4.14 -24.66 -10.38
C TRP A 112 -3.10 -24.34 -9.33
N ILE A 113 -2.01 -25.11 -9.28
CA ILE A 113 -0.88 -24.84 -8.39
C ILE A 113 -0.27 -23.47 -8.69
N ARG A 114 0.00 -23.17 -9.97
CA ARG A 114 0.53 -21.86 -10.40
C ARG A 114 -0.40 -20.71 -10.03
N GLN A 115 -1.69 -20.88 -10.24
CA GLN A 115 -2.69 -19.86 -9.91
C GLN A 115 -2.67 -19.52 -8.42
N ASN A 116 -2.66 -20.52 -7.54
CA ASN A 116 -2.66 -20.30 -6.10
C ASN A 116 -1.30 -19.78 -5.60
N CYS A 117 -0.19 -20.31 -6.07
CA CYS A 117 1.14 -19.78 -5.73
C CYS A 117 1.31 -18.32 -6.17
N SER A 118 0.85 -17.98 -7.37
CA SER A 118 0.91 -16.60 -7.88
C SER A 118 0.02 -15.66 -7.06
N LYS A 119 -1.17 -16.11 -6.68
CA LYS A 119 -2.08 -15.34 -5.84
C LYS A 119 -1.44 -15.03 -4.49
N GLU A 120 -0.82 -16.03 -3.84
CA GLU A 120 -0.15 -15.86 -2.56
C GLU A 120 1.09 -14.97 -2.67
N ALA A 121 1.96 -15.23 -3.63
CA ALA A 121 3.14 -14.40 -3.89
C ALA A 121 2.79 -12.91 -4.11
N ASN A 122 1.57 -12.63 -4.59
CA ASN A 122 1.08 -11.27 -4.82
C ASN A 122 0.24 -10.70 -3.66
N SER A 123 -0.25 -11.50 -2.71
CA SER A 123 -1.17 -11.05 -1.66
C SER A 123 -0.48 -10.43 -0.46
N ASN A 124 0.75 -10.85 -0.17
CA ASN A 124 1.49 -10.44 1.03
C ASN A 124 2.24 -9.12 0.80
N GLY A 125 1.75 -8.09 1.44
CA GLY A 125 2.40 -6.79 1.64
C GLY A 125 1.69 -6.10 2.79
N LEU A 126 2.39 -5.24 3.54
CA LEU A 126 1.80 -4.38 4.57
C LEU A 126 0.56 -3.61 4.06
N LEU A 127 0.58 -3.25 2.78
CA LEU A 127 -0.53 -2.61 2.09
C LEU A 127 -1.09 -3.55 1.03
N ARG A 128 -2.39 -3.83 1.09
CA ARG A 128 -3.08 -4.62 0.08
C ARG A 128 -3.26 -3.82 -1.21
N ILE A 129 -2.51 -4.18 -2.24
CA ILE A 129 -2.60 -3.58 -3.57
C ILE A 129 -3.45 -4.47 -4.48
N PRO A 130 -4.45 -3.92 -5.20
CA PRO A 130 -5.23 -4.70 -6.17
C PRO A 130 -4.36 -5.35 -7.24
N THR A 131 -4.61 -6.61 -7.58
CA THR A 131 -3.81 -7.40 -8.55
C THR A 131 -3.64 -6.67 -9.88
N LYS A 132 -4.71 -6.05 -10.40
CA LYS A 132 -4.65 -5.27 -11.66
C LYS A 132 -3.66 -4.11 -11.61
N MET A 133 -3.43 -3.50 -10.44
CA MET A 133 -2.43 -2.43 -10.31
C MET A 133 -1.02 -3.00 -10.29
N LYS A 134 -0.81 -4.15 -9.63
CA LYS A 134 0.47 -4.87 -9.67
C LYS A 134 0.84 -5.32 -11.08
N ASP A 135 -0.14 -5.83 -11.85
CA ASP A 135 0.08 -6.26 -13.23
C ASP A 135 0.52 -5.08 -14.11
N ILE A 136 -0.13 -3.92 -13.98
CA ILE A 136 0.26 -2.69 -14.68
C ILE A 136 1.67 -2.26 -14.26
N TYR A 137 1.98 -2.27 -12.98
CA TYR A 137 3.31 -1.92 -12.47
C TYR A 137 4.40 -2.87 -12.97
N THR A 138 4.14 -4.17 -12.95
CA THR A 138 5.08 -5.19 -13.49
C THR A 138 5.32 -5.00 -14.98
N SER A 139 4.26 -4.70 -15.74
CA SER A 139 4.36 -4.40 -17.17
C SER A 139 5.17 -3.13 -17.41
N TYR A 140 4.96 -2.10 -16.59
CA TYR A 140 5.73 -0.86 -16.63
C TYR A 140 7.23 -1.10 -16.37
N VAL A 141 7.59 -1.81 -15.31
CA VAL A 141 8.99 -2.10 -14.96
C VAL A 141 9.69 -2.87 -16.09
N LYS A 142 9.02 -3.88 -16.64
CA LYS A 142 9.53 -4.67 -17.76
C LYS A 142 9.76 -3.82 -19.01
N LEU A 143 8.76 -3.03 -19.36
CA LEU A 143 8.81 -2.17 -20.55
C LEU A 143 9.87 -1.07 -20.41
N ARG A 144 9.97 -0.45 -19.24
CA ARG A 144 11.02 0.53 -18.91
C ARG A 144 12.42 -0.06 -19.06
N SER A 145 12.62 -1.28 -18.55
CA SER A 145 13.90 -1.98 -18.66
C SER A 145 14.26 -2.28 -20.13
N GLN A 146 13.31 -2.71 -20.93
CA GLN A 146 13.50 -2.94 -22.37
C GLN A 146 13.85 -1.65 -23.10
N TYR A 147 13.11 -0.58 -22.85
CA TYR A 147 13.33 0.73 -23.48
C TYR A 147 14.71 1.31 -23.14
N MET A 148 15.13 1.18 -21.87
CA MET A 148 16.48 1.58 -21.43
C MET A 148 17.59 0.77 -22.10
N GLN A 149 17.36 -0.52 -22.36
CA GLN A 149 18.34 -1.37 -23.07
C GLN A 149 18.44 -1.03 -24.55
N GLU A 150 17.33 -0.67 -25.21
CA GLU A 150 17.30 -0.38 -26.64
C GLU A 150 17.75 1.05 -26.96
N PHE A 151 17.31 2.03 -26.21
CA PHE A 151 17.49 3.45 -26.52
C PHE A 151 18.47 4.18 -25.58
N GLY A 152 18.83 3.60 -24.44
CA GLY A 152 19.72 4.24 -23.45
C GLY A 152 19.13 5.47 -22.76
N VAL A 153 17.87 5.80 -23.00
CA VAL A 153 17.15 6.98 -22.48
C VAL A 153 15.91 6.54 -21.71
N GLU A 154 15.55 7.25 -20.67
CA GLU A 154 14.34 6.98 -19.88
C GLU A 154 13.08 7.40 -20.66
N PRO A 155 12.10 6.49 -20.84
CA PRO A 155 10.87 6.80 -21.57
C PRO A 155 9.97 7.76 -20.77
N THR A 156 9.19 8.58 -21.44
CA THR A 156 8.22 9.46 -20.82
C THR A 156 7.02 8.66 -20.29
N LEU A 157 6.37 9.16 -19.23
CA LEU A 157 5.18 8.50 -18.65
C LEU A 157 4.04 8.38 -19.66
N GLY A 158 3.90 9.36 -20.57
CA GLY A 158 2.87 9.33 -21.62
C GLY A 158 3.09 8.19 -22.61
N GLU A 159 4.32 7.99 -23.09
CA GLU A 159 4.68 6.89 -23.99
C GLU A 159 4.45 5.53 -23.36
N MET A 160 4.87 5.38 -22.09
CA MET A 160 4.66 4.15 -21.35
C MET A 160 3.19 3.85 -21.13
N ALA A 161 2.39 4.86 -20.79
CA ALA A 161 0.95 4.72 -20.60
C ALA A 161 0.24 4.30 -21.89
N ALA A 162 0.64 4.88 -23.03
CA ALA A 162 0.12 4.54 -24.35
C ALA A 162 0.44 3.08 -24.74
N GLN A 163 1.67 2.62 -24.48
CA GLN A 163 2.07 1.24 -24.78
C GLN A 163 1.38 0.20 -23.91
N ILE A 164 1.14 0.52 -22.62
CA ILE A 164 0.43 -0.38 -21.69
C ILE A 164 -1.09 -0.33 -21.91
N GLY A 165 -1.60 0.73 -22.57
CA GLY A 165 -3.03 0.91 -22.82
C GLY A 165 -3.79 1.46 -21.58
N VAL A 166 -3.14 2.31 -20.78
CA VAL A 166 -3.73 2.95 -19.59
C VAL A 166 -3.59 4.47 -19.65
N THR A 167 -4.37 5.18 -18.85
CA THR A 167 -4.21 6.63 -18.72
C THR A 167 -2.97 6.97 -17.89
N GLU A 168 -2.32 8.10 -18.19
CA GLU A 168 -1.12 8.55 -17.48
C GLU A 168 -1.33 8.68 -15.96
N ASN A 169 -2.48 9.23 -15.53
CA ASN A 169 -2.81 9.34 -14.10
C ASN A 169 -2.92 7.96 -13.43
N ARG A 170 -3.48 6.98 -14.14
CA ARG A 170 -3.57 5.61 -13.62
C ARG A 170 -2.19 4.97 -13.51
N LEU A 171 -1.31 5.20 -14.49
CA LEU A 171 0.06 4.71 -14.45
C LEU A 171 0.84 5.35 -13.28
N LYS A 172 0.73 6.68 -13.07
CA LYS A 172 1.33 7.39 -11.92
C LYS A 172 0.90 6.77 -10.60
N ASN A 173 -0.39 6.51 -10.43
CA ASN A 173 -0.91 5.86 -9.22
C ASN A 173 -0.35 4.43 -9.06
N CYS A 174 -0.26 3.65 -10.14
CA CYS A 174 0.31 2.30 -10.08
C CYS A 174 1.79 2.32 -9.70
N ILE A 175 2.56 3.28 -10.20
CA ILE A 175 3.98 3.46 -9.84
C ILE A 175 4.10 3.84 -8.36
N HIS A 176 3.28 4.77 -7.88
CA HIS A 176 3.30 5.21 -6.48
C HIS A 176 3.00 4.05 -5.51
N TYR A 177 1.96 3.26 -5.80
CA TYR A 177 1.60 2.10 -4.97
C TYR A 177 2.48 0.87 -5.19
N GLY A 178 3.21 0.79 -6.30
CA GLY A 178 4.12 -0.32 -6.61
C GLY A 178 5.49 -0.22 -5.93
N GLN A 179 5.80 0.91 -5.29
CA GLN A 179 7.06 1.11 -4.58
C GLN A 179 7.11 0.23 -3.31
N GLU A 180 8.31 -0.22 -2.98
CA GLU A 180 8.53 -0.97 -1.75
C GLU A 180 8.27 -0.10 -0.51
N VAL A 181 7.64 -0.70 0.50
CA VAL A 181 7.43 -0.06 1.80
C VAL A 181 8.75 -0.07 2.56
N ILE A 182 9.20 1.11 2.96
CA ILE A 182 10.41 1.29 3.75
C ILE A 182 10.02 1.39 5.22
N TYR A 183 10.71 0.65 6.09
CA TYR A 183 10.48 0.72 7.53
C TYR A 183 11.20 1.92 8.13
N LEU A 184 10.53 2.69 8.99
CA LEU A 184 11.10 3.86 9.66
C LEU A 184 12.31 3.51 10.53
N ASP A 185 12.29 2.33 11.15
CA ASP A 185 13.37 1.81 11.99
C ASP A 185 14.55 1.22 11.19
N SER A 186 14.49 1.25 9.85
CA SER A 186 15.60 0.78 9.05
C SER A 186 16.75 1.78 9.10
N ASN A 187 17.97 1.26 9.34
CA ASN A 187 19.17 2.07 9.40
C ASN A 187 19.49 2.70 8.04
N THR A 188 19.84 3.96 8.05
CA THR A 188 20.40 4.64 6.87
C THR A 188 21.75 4.02 6.54
N LYS A 189 21.94 3.64 5.27
CA LYS A 189 23.26 3.19 4.79
C LYS A 189 24.19 4.40 4.74
N ASP A 190 25.24 4.39 5.54
CA ASP A 190 26.31 5.36 5.41
C ASP A 190 26.89 5.30 3.97
N LYS A 191 27.28 6.45 3.43
CA LYS A 191 27.86 6.59 2.09
C LYS A 191 29.12 5.72 1.86
N SER A 192 29.69 5.14 2.94
CA SER A 192 30.86 4.25 2.89
C SER A 192 30.54 2.79 2.56
N GLY A 193 29.27 2.40 2.45
CA GLY A 193 28.86 1.03 2.09
C GLY A 193 29.17 -0.04 3.14
N GLN A 194 29.84 0.29 4.23
CA GLN A 194 30.10 -0.59 5.36
C GLN A 194 29.07 -0.31 6.45
N GLY A 195 27.93 -0.96 6.37
CA GLY A 195 26.97 -1.00 7.47
C GLY A 195 27.59 -1.70 8.67
N THR A 196 28.15 -0.93 9.61
CA THR A 196 28.60 -1.47 10.90
C THR A 196 27.35 -1.88 11.68
N ARG A 197 27.16 -3.20 11.82
CA ARG A 197 26.01 -3.86 12.46
C ARG A 197 25.81 -3.51 13.95
N PHE A 198 26.74 -2.76 14.57
CA PHE A 198 26.80 -2.52 16.01
C PHE A 198 27.29 -1.13 16.38
N SER A 199 27.01 -0.11 15.58
CA SER A 199 27.18 1.27 16.04
C SER A 199 25.93 1.64 16.85
N GLU A 200 26.10 1.92 18.14
CA GLU A 200 25.03 2.42 19.04
C GLU A 200 24.43 3.77 18.58
N SER A 201 24.97 4.35 17.52
CA SER A 201 24.53 5.61 16.92
C SER A 201 24.06 5.46 15.46
N ALA A 202 23.52 4.30 15.08
CA ALA A 202 22.97 4.13 13.73
C ALA A 202 21.67 4.95 13.60
N THR A 203 21.74 6.06 12.86
CA THR A 203 20.58 6.91 12.55
C THR A 203 19.56 6.14 11.75
N THR A 204 18.32 6.10 12.20
CA THR A 204 17.20 5.47 11.47
C THR A 204 16.63 6.42 10.43
N ILE A 205 15.86 5.89 9.47
CA ILE A 205 15.13 6.74 8.50
C ILE A 205 14.13 7.62 9.23
N GLY A 206 13.53 7.11 10.32
CA GLY A 206 12.59 7.86 11.16
C GLY A 206 13.22 9.09 11.81
N ASP A 207 14.50 9.02 12.21
CA ASP A 207 15.22 10.14 12.82
C ASP A 207 15.55 11.27 11.83
N LEU A 208 15.52 10.98 10.53
CA LEU A 208 15.76 11.95 9.47
C LEU A 208 14.49 12.66 8.98
N LEU A 209 13.31 12.16 9.37
CA LEU A 209 12.06 12.75 8.94
C LEU A 209 11.76 14.01 9.75
N GLU A 210 11.56 15.10 9.04
CA GLU A 210 11.15 16.39 9.62
C GLU A 210 9.69 16.31 10.13
N ASP A 211 9.45 16.80 11.34
CA ASP A 211 8.11 16.95 11.88
C ASP A 211 7.45 18.25 11.35
N ASN A 212 6.63 18.10 10.33
CA ASN A 212 5.87 19.20 9.74
C ASN A 212 4.55 19.50 10.48
N THR A 213 4.22 18.74 11.54
CA THR A 213 2.95 18.91 12.27
C THR A 213 3.09 19.82 13.48
N THR A 214 4.24 19.79 14.13
CA THR A 214 4.54 20.65 15.27
C THR A 214 5.03 22.01 14.77
N PRO A 215 4.33 23.10 15.09
CA PRO A 215 4.76 24.43 14.69
C PRO A 215 6.12 24.77 15.33
N SER A 216 6.98 25.42 14.56
CA SER A 216 8.28 25.86 15.05
C SER A 216 8.11 26.85 16.23
N ALA A 217 9.13 26.97 17.09
CA ALA A 217 9.08 27.91 18.20
C ALA A 217 8.87 29.36 17.72
N ILE A 218 9.42 29.70 16.56
CA ILE A 218 9.24 31.02 15.91
C ILE A 218 7.78 31.19 15.50
N ASP A 219 7.17 30.18 14.88
CA ASP A 219 5.75 30.24 14.45
C ASP A 219 4.82 30.39 15.65
N VAL A 220 5.11 29.74 16.78
CA VAL A 220 4.31 29.86 18.01
C VAL A 220 4.36 31.28 18.55
N VAL A 221 5.56 31.87 18.65
CA VAL A 221 5.73 33.25 19.11
C VAL A 221 5.05 34.24 18.15
N HIS A 222 5.26 34.05 16.84
CA HIS A 222 4.62 34.89 15.83
C HIS A 222 3.08 34.80 15.90
N GLN A 223 2.52 33.62 16.04
CA GLN A 223 1.08 33.43 16.23
C GLN A 223 0.56 34.11 17.49
N GLN A 224 1.35 34.10 18.57
CA GLN A 224 1.00 34.78 19.80
C GLN A 224 1.02 36.31 19.63
N GLN A 225 2.06 36.86 18.99
CA GLN A 225 2.15 38.28 18.66
C GLN A 225 0.98 38.73 17.80
N VAL A 226 0.65 37.97 16.73
CA VAL A 226 -0.49 38.26 15.87
C VAL A 226 -1.82 38.25 16.66
N LYS A 227 -2.00 37.32 17.61
CA LYS A 227 -3.18 37.28 18.48
C LYS A 227 -3.28 38.48 19.40
N GLU A 228 -2.16 38.89 19.97
CA GLU A 228 -2.11 40.09 20.85
C GLU A 228 -2.41 41.38 20.08
N GLU A 229 -1.81 41.55 18.88
CA GLU A 229 -2.08 42.68 18.04
C GLU A 229 -3.53 42.71 17.57
N LEU A 230 -4.09 41.55 17.19
CA LEU A 230 -5.49 41.46 16.83
C LEU A 230 -6.41 41.78 18.01
N ALA A 231 -6.06 41.36 19.24
CA ALA A 231 -6.81 41.71 20.44
C ALA A 231 -6.77 43.24 20.71
N ARG A 232 -5.60 43.87 20.55
CA ARG A 232 -5.45 45.32 20.64
C ARG A 232 -6.28 46.06 19.57
N ALA A 233 -6.20 45.58 18.33
CA ALA A 233 -7.02 46.11 17.24
C ALA A 233 -8.53 45.96 17.52
N MET A 234 -8.96 44.81 18.02
CA MET A 234 -10.37 44.58 18.37
C MET A 234 -10.83 45.46 19.53
N ALA A 235 -9.97 45.87 20.45
CA ALA A 235 -10.29 46.77 21.54
C ALA A 235 -10.62 48.20 21.07
N THR A 236 -10.25 48.60 19.83
CA THR A 236 -10.61 49.87 19.23
C THR A 236 -12.02 49.89 18.66
N LEU A 237 -12.67 48.74 18.54
CA LEU A 237 -14.05 48.64 18.02
C LEU A 237 -15.07 48.90 19.13
N THR A 238 -16.21 49.50 18.76
CA THR A 238 -17.35 49.61 19.66
C THR A 238 -17.99 48.24 19.94
N GLU A 239 -18.65 48.06 21.07
CA GLU A 239 -19.28 46.78 21.44
C GLU A 239 -20.19 46.22 20.33
N LYS A 240 -20.94 47.12 19.64
CA LYS A 240 -21.80 46.69 18.53
C LYS A 240 -21.02 46.24 17.30
N GLU A 241 -19.93 46.93 16.96
CA GLU A 241 -19.04 46.55 15.85
C GLU A 241 -18.33 45.21 16.16
N LEU A 242 -17.88 45.06 17.38
CA LEU A 242 -17.23 43.81 17.85
C LEU A 242 -18.17 42.60 17.78
N TYR A 243 -19.40 42.77 18.29
CA TYR A 243 -20.41 41.71 18.23
C TYR A 243 -20.75 41.31 16.79
N VAL A 244 -20.95 42.25 15.91
CA VAL A 244 -21.27 42.01 14.50
C VAL A 244 -20.07 41.35 13.80
N PHE A 245 -18.86 41.81 14.06
CA PHE A 245 -17.65 41.30 13.46
C PHE A 245 -17.40 39.82 13.86
N GLN A 246 -17.46 39.49 15.13
CA GLN A 246 -17.24 38.12 15.63
C GLN A 246 -18.25 37.14 15.05
N ASN A 247 -19.54 37.47 15.12
CA ASN A 247 -20.58 36.57 14.65
C ASN A 247 -20.59 36.38 13.12
N LEU A 248 -20.26 37.41 12.35
CA LEU A 248 -20.16 37.29 10.88
C LEU A 248 -18.86 36.63 10.42
N TYR A 249 -17.76 36.85 11.13
CA TYR A 249 -16.49 36.21 10.82
C TYR A 249 -16.57 34.70 11.04
N ASP A 250 -17.07 34.27 12.18
CA ASP A 250 -17.28 32.84 12.48
C ASP A 250 -18.26 32.16 11.50
N ALA A 251 -19.27 32.87 11.05
CA ALA A 251 -20.21 32.38 10.05
C ALA A 251 -19.57 32.14 8.67
N LYS A 252 -18.67 33.01 8.24
CA LYS A 252 -17.94 32.90 6.97
C LYS A 252 -16.92 31.75 7.00
N GLN A 253 -16.18 31.60 8.10
CA GLN A 253 -15.16 30.56 8.27
C GLN A 253 -15.77 29.15 8.31
N LYS A 254 -16.90 28.97 9.00
CA LYS A 254 -17.51 27.65 9.22
C LYS A 254 -18.44 27.22 8.08
N GLN A 255 -18.56 27.98 6.97
CA GLN A 255 -19.50 27.72 5.85
C GLN A 255 -20.96 27.43 6.30
N LYS A 256 -21.24 27.55 7.56
CA LYS A 256 -22.61 27.49 8.07
C LYS A 256 -23.20 28.88 7.87
N GLY A 257 -24.11 29.03 6.93
CA GLY A 257 -24.90 30.22 6.70
C GLY A 257 -25.68 30.58 7.96
N ILE A 258 -24.96 31.01 9.00
CA ILE A 258 -25.56 31.78 10.11
C ILE A 258 -26.00 33.03 9.42
N LYS A 259 -27.26 33.05 9.24
CA LYS A 259 -27.96 34.00 8.46
C LYS A 259 -27.62 35.35 9.11
N THR A 260 -26.98 36.23 8.34
CA THR A 260 -26.82 37.63 8.66
C THR A 260 -28.10 38.22 9.29
N ARG A 261 -29.22 37.56 9.03
CA ARG A 261 -30.54 37.79 9.59
C ARG A 261 -30.62 37.49 11.13
N MET A 262 -29.97 36.44 11.65
CA MET A 262 -29.97 36.19 13.10
C MET A 262 -29.14 37.22 13.86
N VAL A 263 -28.03 37.71 13.25
CA VAL A 263 -27.22 38.78 13.81
C VAL A 263 -28.00 40.10 13.76
N ALA A 264 -28.78 40.31 12.69
CA ALA A 264 -29.65 41.50 12.52
C ALA A 264 -30.75 41.50 13.58
N GLU A 265 -31.40 40.40 13.86
CA GLU A 265 -32.43 40.26 14.91
C GLU A 265 -31.83 40.47 16.32
N GLY A 266 -30.62 39.96 16.58
CA GLY A 266 -29.93 40.15 17.88
C GLY A 266 -29.52 41.61 18.17
N VAL A 267 -29.21 42.38 17.12
CA VAL A 267 -28.79 43.79 17.23
C VAL A 267 -29.96 44.74 17.02
N GLY A 268 -31.14 44.25 16.57
CA GLY A 268 -32.34 45.07 16.30
C GLY A 268 -32.16 46.03 15.12
N LYS A 269 -31.36 45.64 14.10
CA LYS A 269 -31.03 46.49 12.94
C LYS A 269 -31.28 45.77 11.61
N ASN A 270 -31.42 46.58 10.54
CA ASN A 270 -31.70 46.07 9.20
C ASN A 270 -30.45 45.41 8.59
N LEU A 271 -30.62 44.48 7.68
CA LEU A 271 -29.55 43.69 7.05
C LEU A 271 -28.48 44.58 6.37
N ALA A 272 -28.91 45.68 5.72
CA ALA A 272 -28.03 46.62 5.09
C ALA A 272 -27.15 47.41 6.09
N GLU A 273 -27.70 47.73 7.26
CA GLU A 273 -26.96 48.39 8.34
C GLU A 273 -25.93 47.44 8.98
N ILE A 274 -26.24 46.16 9.15
CA ILE A 274 -25.28 45.14 9.65
C ILE A 274 -24.10 45.03 8.70
N THR A 275 -24.35 44.95 7.39
CA THR A 275 -23.28 44.91 6.39
C THR A 275 -22.42 46.16 6.44
N ARG A 276 -23.04 47.34 6.64
CA ARG A 276 -22.33 48.63 6.76
C ARG A 276 -21.45 48.63 8.05
N ILE A 277 -21.99 48.17 9.17
CA ILE A 277 -21.25 48.08 10.45
C ILE A 277 -20.05 47.13 10.29
N TYR A 278 -20.24 45.97 9.68
CA TYR A 278 -19.19 45.04 9.40
C TYR A 278 -18.08 45.61 8.54
N ASN A 279 -18.43 46.25 7.44
CA ASN A 279 -17.46 46.90 6.53
C ASN A 279 -16.69 48.04 7.24
N ASN A 280 -17.36 48.81 8.08
CA ASN A 280 -16.72 49.86 8.88
C ASN A 280 -15.76 49.26 9.90
N ALA A 281 -16.14 48.16 10.58
CA ALA A 281 -15.27 47.47 11.51
C ALA A 281 -14.01 46.92 10.79
N VAL A 282 -14.18 46.29 9.62
CA VAL A 282 -13.06 45.81 8.80
C VAL A 282 -12.16 46.95 8.33
N ALA A 283 -12.73 48.07 7.94
CA ALA A 283 -11.95 49.26 7.54
C ALA A 283 -11.11 49.79 8.71
N LYS A 284 -11.70 49.96 9.90
CA LYS A 284 -10.98 50.38 11.12
C LYS A 284 -9.84 49.42 11.47
N LEU A 285 -10.08 48.10 11.42
CA LEU A 285 -9.05 47.11 11.68
C LEU A 285 -7.90 47.17 10.66
N ARG A 286 -8.24 47.37 9.36
CA ARG A 286 -7.22 47.54 8.32
C ARG A 286 -6.35 48.77 8.52
N THR A 287 -6.98 49.91 8.89
CA THR A 287 -6.25 51.14 9.17
C THR A 287 -5.32 50.96 10.36
N TYR A 288 -5.81 50.37 11.46
CA TYR A 288 -5.01 50.08 12.65
C TYR A 288 -3.79 49.19 12.34
N ILE A 289 -3.98 48.09 11.59
CA ILE A 289 -2.91 47.16 11.21
C ILE A 289 -1.95 47.85 10.20
N GLY A 290 -2.43 48.72 9.33
CA GLY A 290 -1.60 49.48 8.40
C GLY A 290 -0.75 50.56 9.07
N GLU A 291 -1.22 51.14 10.17
CA GLU A 291 -0.50 52.12 10.97
C GLU A 291 0.49 51.48 11.97
N ASN A 292 0.24 50.22 12.39
CA ASN A 292 1.05 49.45 13.28
C ASN A 292 1.43 48.10 12.60
N PRO A 293 2.33 48.14 11.60
CA PRO A 293 2.78 46.90 10.98
C PRO A 293 3.52 46.05 12.03
N LEU A 294 3.24 44.75 12.01
CA LEU A 294 4.00 43.79 12.79
C LEU A 294 5.48 43.91 12.39
N GLU A 295 6.33 44.35 13.31
CA GLU A 295 7.78 44.30 13.13
C GLU A 295 8.16 42.82 13.15
N ILE A 296 8.39 42.27 11.96
CA ILE A 296 8.94 40.92 11.76
C ILE A 296 10.46 41.13 11.62
N ASP A 297 11.18 40.99 12.73
CA ASP A 297 12.64 40.86 12.72
C ASP A 297 13.08 39.42 12.37
#